data_87bc26a38f60cc18911562e2429c0849
#
_entry.id   87bc26a38f60cc18911562e2429c0849
#
_cell.length_a   1.000
_cell.length_b   1.000
_cell.length_c   1.000
_cell.angle_alpha   90.00
_cell.angle_beta   90.00
_cell.angle_gamma   90.00
#
_symmetry.space_group_name_H-M   'P 1'
#
loop_
_entity.id
_entity.type
_entity.pdbx_description
1 polymer ?
#
loop_
_entity_poly.entity_id
_entity_poly.type
_entity_poly.pdbx_seq_one_letter_code
_entity_poly.pdbx_strand_id
1 'polypeptide(L)'
;MTTIASGHGIATVAAGKTLDVWFPAPQLGALAATVPSELTALVGSDEARGVTRELVKVEIDITAAPTDAQDAYLRLHLLSHRLVKPHGLSLEGIFGLLNNVVWTNFGPCAVEGFESTRARLKAAYGHVTVLSVDKFPRMVDYVIPSGVRIADADRVRLGAHLA
;
A
#
# COMPACT_ATOMS: atom_id res chain seq x y z
N MET A 1 5.85 -8.38 25.75
CA MET A 1 5.94 -7.56 24.55
C MET A 1 5.27 -8.30 23.40
N THR A 2 4.33 -7.67 22.70
CA THR A 2 3.67 -8.33 21.59
C THR A 2 4.53 -8.31 20.33
N THR A 3 4.54 -9.41 19.58
CA THR A 3 5.13 -9.50 18.24
C THR A 3 4.05 -9.50 17.15
N ILE A 4 2.78 -9.44 17.56
CA ILE A 4 1.66 -9.41 16.63
C ILE A 4 1.37 -7.96 16.21
N ALA A 5 1.10 -7.78 14.93
CA ALA A 5 0.61 -6.53 14.38
C ALA A 5 -0.55 -6.82 13.43
N SER A 6 -1.40 -5.84 13.21
CA SER A 6 -2.62 -6.05 12.44
C SER A 6 -3.13 -4.76 11.81
N GLY A 7 -4.02 -4.90 10.85
CA GLY A 7 -4.70 -3.78 10.24
C GLY A 7 -5.81 -4.20 9.30
N HIS A 8 -6.79 -3.33 9.15
CA HIS A 8 -7.75 -3.36 8.06
C HIS A 8 -7.20 -2.51 6.93
N GLY A 9 -7.23 -3.02 5.71
CA GLY A 9 -6.70 -2.30 4.56
C GLY A 9 -7.56 -2.44 3.33
N ILE A 10 -7.22 -1.65 2.32
CA ILE A 10 -7.80 -1.74 0.98
C ILE A 10 -6.70 -2.18 0.03
N ALA A 11 -6.90 -3.34 -0.57
CA ALA A 11 -6.02 -3.88 -1.60
C ALA A 11 -6.53 -3.46 -2.97
N THR A 12 -5.63 -3.01 -3.83
CA THR A 12 -5.91 -2.82 -5.26
C THR A 12 -5.40 -4.04 -6.01
N VAL A 13 -6.29 -4.68 -6.76
CA VAL A 13 -5.99 -5.95 -7.44
C VAL A 13 -6.27 -5.81 -8.93
N ALA A 14 -5.33 -6.27 -9.75
CA ALA A 14 -5.47 -6.34 -11.20
C ALA A 14 -5.07 -7.73 -11.68
N ALA A 15 -5.93 -8.39 -12.46
CA ALA A 15 -5.69 -9.72 -13.01
C ALA A 15 -5.16 -10.73 -11.96
N GLY A 16 -5.76 -10.72 -10.78
CA GLY A 16 -5.39 -11.62 -9.69
C GLY A 16 -4.12 -11.23 -8.92
N LYS A 17 -3.46 -10.12 -9.28
CA LYS A 17 -2.26 -9.64 -8.58
C LYS A 17 -2.58 -8.46 -7.70
N THR A 18 -2.11 -8.50 -6.46
CA THR A 18 -2.19 -7.37 -5.55
C THR A 18 -1.15 -6.32 -5.96
N LEU A 19 -1.62 -5.14 -6.34
CA LEU A 19 -0.74 -4.04 -6.72
C LEU A 19 -0.27 -3.26 -5.49
N ASP A 20 -1.18 -2.97 -4.57
CA ASP A 20 -0.88 -2.34 -3.30
C ASP A 20 -1.90 -2.73 -2.25
N VAL A 21 -1.59 -2.37 -1.00
CA VAL A 21 -2.56 -2.36 0.09
C VAL A 21 -2.32 -1.11 0.92
N TRP A 22 -3.40 -0.38 1.21
CA TRP A 22 -3.35 0.78 2.08
C TRP A 22 -3.94 0.44 3.45
N PHE A 23 -3.16 0.65 4.49
CA PHE A 23 -3.56 0.43 5.88
C PHE A 23 -3.57 1.79 6.61
N PRO A 24 -4.72 2.47 6.70
CA PRO A 24 -4.76 3.80 7.31
C PRO A 24 -4.51 3.81 8.82
N ALA A 25 -4.82 2.71 9.50
CA ALA A 25 -4.70 2.61 10.95
C ALA A 25 -4.12 1.25 11.38
N PRO A 26 -2.87 0.95 11.00
CA PRO A 26 -2.22 -0.27 11.47
C PRO A 26 -1.97 -0.17 12.96
N GLN A 27 -1.87 -1.31 13.64
CA GLN A 27 -1.64 -1.34 15.08
C GLN A 27 -0.78 -2.52 15.49
N LEU A 28 -0.13 -2.39 16.63
CA LEU A 28 0.48 -3.51 17.32
C LEU A 28 -0.63 -4.23 18.11
N GLY A 29 -0.60 -5.57 18.10
CA GLY A 29 -1.60 -6.38 18.74
C GLY A 29 -2.62 -6.96 17.77
N ALA A 30 -3.67 -7.56 18.33
CA ALA A 30 -4.70 -8.26 17.57
C ALA A 30 -5.56 -7.32 16.74
N LEU A 31 -6.11 -7.86 15.66
CA LEU A 31 -6.98 -7.11 14.75
C LEU A 31 -8.23 -6.62 15.48
N ALA A 32 -8.57 -5.34 15.27
CA ALA A 32 -9.80 -4.77 15.80
C ALA A 32 -11.03 -5.45 15.19
N ALA A 33 -12.08 -5.66 16.00
CA ALA A 33 -13.30 -6.33 15.55
C ALA A 33 -14.11 -5.48 14.56
N THR A 34 -14.06 -4.16 14.70
CA THR A 34 -14.85 -3.24 13.88
C THR A 34 -14.06 -2.75 12.68
N VAL A 35 -14.64 -2.92 11.48
CA VAL A 35 -14.09 -2.38 10.24
C VAL A 35 -14.47 -0.92 10.13
N PRO A 36 -13.50 0.00 9.90
CA PRO A 36 -13.85 1.41 9.67
C PRO A 36 -14.73 1.57 8.43
N SER A 37 -15.80 2.34 8.56
CA SER A 37 -16.76 2.57 7.46
C SER A 37 -16.12 3.27 6.26
N GLU A 38 -15.10 4.10 6.49
CA GLU A 38 -14.36 4.77 5.42
C GLU A 38 -13.70 3.77 4.47
N LEU A 39 -13.27 2.61 4.99
CA LEU A 39 -12.66 1.57 4.15
C LEU A 39 -13.71 0.85 3.31
N THR A 40 -14.86 0.52 3.89
CA THR A 40 -15.91 -0.17 3.12
C THR A 40 -16.43 0.68 1.97
N ALA A 41 -16.40 2.00 2.11
CA ALA A 41 -16.78 2.93 1.04
C ALA A 41 -15.83 2.89 -0.17
N LEU A 42 -14.60 2.41 0.02
CA LEU A 42 -13.62 2.31 -1.06
C LEU A 42 -13.68 1.00 -1.84
N VAL A 43 -14.41 0.01 -1.33
CA VAL A 43 -14.56 -1.30 -1.99
C VAL A 43 -15.34 -1.15 -3.29
N GLY A 44 -14.86 -1.76 -4.37
CA GLY A 44 -15.51 -1.73 -5.66
C GLY A 44 -14.53 -1.85 -6.82
N SER A 45 -15.02 -1.60 -8.01
CA SER A 45 -14.24 -1.67 -9.24
C SER A 45 -13.91 -0.26 -9.74
N ASP A 46 -12.71 -0.10 -10.29
CA ASP A 46 -12.31 1.06 -11.07
C ASP A 46 -12.01 0.58 -12.49
N GLU A 47 -13.00 0.68 -13.36
CA GLU A 47 -12.88 0.15 -14.73
C GLU A 47 -11.83 0.88 -15.56
N ALA A 48 -11.66 2.19 -15.32
CA ALA A 48 -10.68 2.97 -16.08
C ALA A 48 -9.26 2.48 -15.81
N ARG A 49 -8.94 2.15 -14.56
CA ARG A 49 -7.65 1.56 -14.20
C ARG A 49 -7.59 0.05 -14.45
N GLY A 50 -8.71 -0.60 -14.62
CA GLY A 50 -8.77 -2.05 -14.76
C GLY A 50 -8.46 -2.78 -13.46
N VAL A 51 -8.89 -2.26 -12.33
CA VAL A 51 -8.61 -2.82 -11.00
C VAL A 51 -9.88 -2.97 -10.18
N THR A 52 -9.80 -3.82 -9.16
CA THR A 52 -10.77 -3.89 -8.08
C THR A 52 -10.10 -3.44 -6.78
N ARG A 53 -10.91 -2.88 -5.88
CA ARG A 53 -10.47 -2.56 -4.52
C ARG A 53 -11.22 -3.45 -3.55
N GLU A 54 -10.48 -4.13 -2.70
CA GLU A 54 -10.99 -5.15 -1.79
C GLU A 54 -10.58 -4.85 -0.36
N LEU A 55 -11.52 -5.04 0.58
CA LEU A 55 -11.20 -4.98 2.00
C LEU A 55 -10.36 -6.20 2.38
N VAL A 56 -9.27 -5.98 3.07
CA VAL A 56 -8.42 -7.04 3.62
C VAL A 56 -8.25 -6.86 5.13
N LYS A 57 -8.13 -8.00 5.82
CA LYS A 57 -7.89 -8.08 7.26
C LYS A 57 -6.62 -8.86 7.45
N VAL A 58 -5.60 -8.23 8.03
CA VAL A 58 -4.26 -8.82 8.12
C VAL A 58 -3.80 -8.81 9.58
N GLU A 59 -3.32 -9.96 10.02
CA GLU A 59 -2.70 -10.12 11.33
C GLU A 59 -1.42 -10.95 11.14
N ILE A 60 -0.29 -10.44 11.61
CA ILE A 60 1.03 -11.02 11.35
C ILE A 60 1.86 -11.08 12.62
N ASP A 61 2.87 -11.97 12.61
CA ASP A 61 3.99 -11.93 13.54
C ASP A 61 5.14 -11.17 12.88
N ILE A 62 5.49 -10.02 13.41
CA ILE A 62 6.51 -9.14 12.83
C ILE A 62 7.92 -9.72 12.90
N THR A 63 8.16 -10.73 13.73
CA THR A 63 9.47 -11.41 13.84
C THR A 63 9.68 -12.45 12.77
N ALA A 64 8.59 -12.98 12.20
CA ALA A 64 8.66 -13.93 11.09
C ALA A 64 8.79 -13.18 9.76
N ALA A 65 9.35 -13.84 8.74
CA ALA A 65 9.44 -13.26 7.40
C ALA A 65 8.04 -13.02 6.81
N PRO A 66 7.84 -11.95 6.01
CA PRO A 66 6.57 -11.72 5.35
C PRO A 66 6.23 -12.86 4.37
N THR A 67 4.95 -13.16 4.22
CA THR A 67 4.48 -14.31 3.45
C THR A 67 3.79 -13.96 2.14
N ASP A 68 3.25 -12.75 2.02
CA ASP A 68 2.56 -12.28 0.82
C ASP A 68 2.62 -10.75 0.71
N ALA A 69 2.02 -10.21 -0.36
CA ALA A 69 2.01 -8.77 -0.59
C ALA A 69 1.24 -8.01 0.50
N GLN A 70 0.13 -8.55 0.98
CA GLN A 70 -0.66 -7.89 2.04
C GLN A 70 0.15 -7.76 3.33
N ASP A 71 0.82 -8.84 3.73
CA ASP A 71 1.74 -8.87 4.86
C ASP A 71 2.86 -7.84 4.68
N ALA A 72 3.51 -7.86 3.51
CA ALA A 72 4.58 -6.93 3.19
C ALA A 72 4.14 -5.46 3.31
N TYR A 73 2.98 -5.11 2.77
CA TYR A 73 2.46 -3.75 2.84
C TYR A 73 2.13 -3.33 4.28
N LEU A 74 1.64 -4.23 5.11
CA LEU A 74 1.41 -3.92 6.52
C LEU A 74 2.72 -3.53 7.22
N ARG A 75 3.80 -4.28 6.96
CA ARG A 75 5.12 -4.00 7.54
C ARG A 75 5.65 -2.63 7.11
N LEU A 76 5.47 -2.26 5.85
CA LEU A 76 5.87 -0.94 5.37
C LEU A 76 5.09 0.18 6.07
N HIS A 77 3.79 -0.02 6.29
CA HIS A 77 2.97 0.94 7.01
C HIS A 77 3.37 1.06 8.48
N LEU A 78 3.69 -0.06 9.14
CA LEU A 78 4.16 -0.04 10.54
C LEU A 78 5.43 0.81 10.68
N LEU A 79 6.35 0.70 9.74
CA LEU A 79 7.57 1.51 9.74
C LEU A 79 7.26 3.00 9.52
N SER A 80 6.44 3.32 8.52
CA SER A 80 6.13 4.70 8.18
C SER A 80 5.26 5.39 9.24
N HIS A 81 4.37 4.65 9.92
CA HIS A 81 3.64 5.14 11.08
C HIS A 81 4.51 5.26 12.34
N ARG A 82 5.74 4.76 12.30
CA ARG A 82 6.68 4.75 13.44
C ARG A 82 6.19 3.91 14.62
N LEU A 83 5.37 2.90 14.35
CA LEU A 83 4.94 1.92 15.36
C LEU A 83 6.02 0.89 15.64
N VAL A 84 6.93 0.69 14.69
CA VAL A 84 8.08 -0.20 14.79
C VAL A 84 9.31 0.58 14.35
N LYS A 85 10.42 0.40 15.05
CA LYS A 85 11.71 1.03 14.68
C LYS A 85 12.31 0.33 13.45
N PRO A 86 13.19 1.01 12.69
CA PRO A 86 13.99 0.34 11.68
C PRO A 86 14.70 -0.88 12.28
N HIS A 87 14.70 -1.99 11.55
CA HIS A 87 15.19 -3.30 12.00
C HIS A 87 14.39 -3.93 13.16
N GLY A 88 13.28 -3.33 13.57
CA GLY A 88 12.42 -3.89 14.61
C GLY A 88 11.42 -4.93 14.12
N LEU A 89 11.44 -5.25 12.82
CA LEU A 89 10.63 -6.31 12.22
C LEU A 89 11.40 -6.96 11.07
N SER A 90 10.94 -8.15 10.64
CA SER A 90 11.56 -8.84 9.51
C SER A 90 10.99 -8.32 8.19
N LEU A 91 11.88 -8.01 7.25
CA LEU A 91 11.55 -7.69 5.84
C LEU A 91 12.21 -8.70 4.89
N GLU A 92 12.61 -9.87 5.42
CA GLU A 92 13.31 -10.89 4.64
C GLU A 92 12.46 -11.33 3.44
N GLY A 93 13.05 -11.24 2.24
CA GLY A 93 12.40 -11.68 1.01
C GLY A 93 11.31 -10.74 0.47
N ILE A 94 11.16 -9.54 1.05
CA ILE A 94 10.06 -8.64 0.71
C ILE A 94 10.00 -8.28 -0.78
N PHE A 95 11.15 -8.11 -1.44
CA PHE A 95 11.17 -7.75 -2.86
C PHE A 95 10.50 -8.81 -3.74
N GLY A 96 10.61 -10.08 -3.39
CA GLY A 96 9.97 -11.17 -4.12
C GLY A 96 8.45 -11.23 -3.95
N LEU A 97 7.91 -10.58 -2.92
CA LEU A 97 6.49 -10.55 -2.62
C LEU A 97 5.75 -9.38 -3.26
N LEU A 98 6.49 -8.31 -3.58
CA LEU A 98 5.91 -7.11 -4.15
C LEU A 98 5.94 -7.17 -5.68
N ASN A 99 4.85 -6.72 -6.29
CA ASN A 99 4.75 -6.58 -7.74
C ASN A 99 5.28 -5.22 -8.18
N ASN A 100 5.84 -5.18 -9.38
CA ASN A 100 6.17 -3.91 -10.01
C ASN A 100 4.87 -3.24 -10.48
N VAL A 101 4.72 -1.95 -10.23
CA VAL A 101 3.47 -1.21 -10.39
C VAL A 101 3.75 0.11 -11.10
N VAL A 102 2.84 0.52 -11.97
CA VAL A 102 2.84 1.88 -12.52
C VAL A 102 2.04 2.76 -11.55
N TRP A 103 2.74 3.64 -10.87
CA TRP A 103 2.13 4.58 -9.91
C TRP A 103 1.71 5.85 -10.63
N THR A 104 0.40 6.11 -10.67
CA THR A 104 -0.16 7.27 -11.38
C THR A 104 -0.85 8.22 -10.41
N ASN A 105 -1.21 9.39 -10.91
CA ASN A 105 -2.04 10.36 -10.17
C ASN A 105 -3.46 9.84 -9.89
N PHE A 106 -3.87 8.71 -10.50
CA PHE A 106 -5.15 8.05 -10.23
C PHE A 106 -5.01 6.81 -9.36
N GLY A 107 -3.80 6.47 -8.97
CA GLY A 107 -3.49 5.30 -8.16
C GLY A 107 -2.70 4.24 -8.92
N PRO A 108 -2.49 3.07 -8.27
CA PRO A 108 -1.68 1.99 -8.86
C PRO A 108 -2.36 1.35 -10.07
N CYS A 109 -1.56 1.06 -11.09
CA CYS A 109 -1.98 0.36 -12.30
C CYS A 109 -1.02 -0.79 -12.59
N ALA A 110 -1.54 -1.83 -13.23
CA ALA A 110 -0.71 -2.94 -13.69
C ALA A 110 0.27 -2.46 -14.77
N VAL A 111 1.46 -3.03 -14.77
CA VAL A 111 2.46 -2.79 -15.81
C VAL A 111 1.99 -3.39 -17.14
N GLU A 112 1.46 -4.61 -17.11
CA GLU A 112 0.96 -5.29 -18.28
C GLU A 112 -0.22 -4.54 -18.87
N GLY A 113 -0.12 -4.20 -20.15
CA GLY A 113 -1.19 -3.50 -20.87
C GLY A 113 -1.39 -2.06 -20.42
N PHE A 114 -0.39 -1.44 -19.83
CA PHE A 114 -0.55 -0.09 -19.27
C PHE A 114 -0.98 0.94 -20.32
N GLU A 115 -0.53 0.84 -21.56
CA GLU A 115 -0.92 1.85 -22.56
C GLU A 115 -2.41 1.80 -22.89
N SER A 116 -3.04 0.62 -22.81
CA SER A 116 -4.51 0.51 -22.87
C SER A 116 -5.18 1.14 -21.66
N THR A 117 -4.61 0.93 -20.47
CA THR A 117 -5.09 1.56 -19.25
C THR A 117 -4.94 3.09 -19.33
N ARG A 118 -3.80 3.57 -19.81
CA ARG A 118 -3.60 5.01 -20.04
C ARG A 118 -4.68 5.60 -20.96
N ALA A 119 -5.00 4.88 -22.03
CA ALA A 119 -6.04 5.33 -22.97
C ALA A 119 -7.42 5.45 -22.29
N ARG A 120 -7.78 4.45 -21.47
CA ARG A 120 -9.04 4.51 -20.71
C ARG A 120 -9.04 5.66 -19.72
N LEU A 121 -7.94 5.87 -19.00
CA LEU A 121 -7.80 6.98 -18.05
C LEU A 121 -7.89 8.33 -18.74
N LYS A 122 -7.26 8.48 -19.91
CA LYS A 122 -7.37 9.71 -20.70
C LYS A 122 -8.81 9.96 -21.15
N ALA A 123 -9.53 8.93 -21.54
CA ALA A 123 -10.92 9.05 -21.95
C ALA A 123 -11.82 9.44 -20.79
N ALA A 124 -11.57 8.91 -19.59
CA ALA A 124 -12.39 9.17 -18.40
C ALA A 124 -12.04 10.49 -17.70
N TYR A 125 -10.74 10.82 -17.60
CA TYR A 125 -10.27 11.90 -16.73
C TYR A 125 -9.31 12.89 -17.39
N GLY A 126 -8.75 12.57 -18.56
CA GLY A 126 -7.81 13.45 -19.26
C GLY A 126 -6.36 13.11 -18.98
N HIS A 127 -5.59 14.06 -18.47
CA HIS A 127 -4.14 13.90 -18.30
C HIS A 127 -3.76 12.82 -17.28
N VAL A 128 -2.82 11.98 -17.67
CA VAL A 128 -2.26 10.93 -16.79
C VAL A 128 -0.80 11.25 -16.50
N THR A 129 -0.46 11.33 -15.23
CA THR A 129 0.92 11.47 -14.79
C THR A 129 1.40 10.14 -14.22
N VAL A 130 2.49 9.60 -14.76
CA VAL A 130 3.19 8.48 -14.17
C VAL A 130 4.22 9.03 -13.19
N LEU A 131 4.02 8.73 -11.92
CA LEU A 131 4.92 9.17 -10.85
C LEU A 131 6.17 8.31 -10.79
N SER A 132 6.00 7.00 -10.97
CA SER A 132 7.09 6.03 -10.99
C SER A 132 6.61 4.68 -11.49
N VAL A 133 7.57 3.82 -11.85
CA VAL A 133 7.34 2.39 -12.08
C VAL A 133 8.26 1.68 -11.10
N ASP A 134 7.70 1.06 -10.06
CA ASP A 134 8.48 0.59 -8.93
C ASP A 134 7.65 -0.39 -8.11
N LYS A 135 8.31 -1.16 -7.26
CA LYS A 135 7.66 -2.04 -6.29
C LYS A 135 7.12 -1.28 -5.08
N PHE A 136 7.65 -0.10 -4.79
CA PHE A 136 7.26 0.69 -3.62
C PHE A 136 6.54 1.96 -4.04
N PRO A 137 5.36 2.26 -3.43
CA PRO A 137 4.69 3.53 -3.66
C PRO A 137 5.41 4.67 -2.94
N ARG A 138 5.07 5.89 -3.32
CA ARG A 138 5.51 7.08 -2.59
C ARG A 138 4.69 7.23 -1.32
N MET A 139 5.38 7.56 -0.22
CA MET A 139 4.79 7.56 1.12
C MET A 139 3.62 8.54 1.24
N VAL A 140 3.66 9.65 0.53
CA VAL A 140 2.69 10.75 0.66
C VAL A 140 1.23 10.32 0.45
N ASP A 141 1.00 9.33 -0.39
CA ASP A 141 -0.35 8.81 -0.65
C ASP A 141 -0.73 7.65 0.27
N TYR A 142 0.07 7.36 1.28
CA TYR A 142 -0.15 6.24 2.18
C TYR A 142 -0.08 6.65 3.64
N VAL A 143 0.97 7.39 4.04
CA VAL A 143 1.20 7.75 5.43
C VAL A 143 1.77 9.16 5.49
N ILE A 144 1.13 10.02 6.29
CA ILE A 144 1.71 11.30 6.68
C ILE A 144 2.01 11.19 8.18
N PRO A 145 3.24 10.89 8.58
CA PRO A 145 3.55 10.77 9.99
C PRO A 145 3.51 12.13 10.69
N SER A 146 3.06 12.14 11.94
CA SER A 146 2.92 13.38 12.68
C SER A 146 4.29 14.02 12.98
N GLY A 147 4.34 15.34 12.99
CA GLY A 147 5.52 16.09 13.40
C GLY A 147 6.68 16.10 12.41
N VAL A 148 6.51 15.57 11.19
CA VAL A 148 7.55 15.58 10.17
C VAL A 148 7.28 16.62 9.09
N ARG A 149 8.36 17.04 8.43
CA ARG A 149 8.31 17.91 7.25
C ARG A 149 8.86 17.13 6.07
N ILE A 150 8.10 17.12 4.98
CA ILE A 150 8.50 16.45 3.74
C ILE A 150 8.52 17.51 2.64
N ALA A 151 9.71 17.89 2.22
CA ALA A 151 9.86 18.93 1.19
C ALA A 151 9.55 18.39 -0.21
N ASP A 152 9.86 17.13 -0.45
CA ASP A 152 9.63 16.48 -1.74
C ASP A 152 9.10 15.07 -1.50
N ALA A 153 7.77 14.95 -1.50
CA ALA A 153 7.08 13.70 -1.18
C ALA A 153 7.32 12.61 -2.23
N ASP A 154 7.63 13.00 -3.47
CA ASP A 154 7.90 12.02 -4.54
C ASP A 154 9.19 11.24 -4.31
N ARG A 155 10.03 11.69 -3.40
CA ARG A 155 11.31 11.06 -3.09
C ARG A 155 11.26 10.16 -1.86
N VAL A 156 10.13 10.09 -1.20
CA VAL A 156 9.99 9.29 0.03
C VAL A 156 9.12 8.07 -0.28
N ARG A 157 9.68 6.88 -0.14
CA ARG A 157 8.97 5.62 -0.34
C ARG A 157 8.25 5.18 0.92
N LEU A 158 7.11 4.51 0.76
CA LEU A 158 6.45 3.79 1.86
C LEU A 158 7.44 2.80 2.47
N GLY A 159 7.48 2.74 3.78
CA GLY A 159 8.45 1.98 4.56
C GLY A 159 9.53 2.86 5.18
N ALA A 160 9.64 4.12 4.78
CA ALA A 160 10.55 5.06 5.41
C ALA A 160 10.08 5.39 6.83
N HIS A 161 11.02 5.38 7.77
CA HIS A 161 10.79 5.75 9.17
C HIS A 161 11.38 7.14 9.37
N LEU A 162 10.54 8.16 9.30
CA LEU A 162 10.96 9.55 9.46
C LEU A 162 10.81 9.95 10.94
N ALA A 163 11.88 10.46 11.52
CA ALA A 163 11.90 10.87 12.93
C ALA A 163 11.91 12.39 13.07
#